data_fc9d187bce16b973b18b4220e99a8f67
#
_entry.id   fc9d187bce16b973b18b4220e99a8f67
#
_cell.length_a   1.000
_cell.length_b   1.000
_cell.length_c   1.000
_cell.angle_alpha   90.00
_cell.angle_beta   90.00
_cell.angle_gamma   90.00
#
_symmetry.space_group_name_H-M   'P 1'
#
loop_
_entity.id
_entity.type
_entity.pdbx_description
1 polymer ?
#
loop_
_entity_poly.entity_id
_entity_poly.type
_entity_poly.pdbx_seq_one_letter_code
_entity_poly.pdbx_strand_id
1 'polypeptide(L)'
;TQPQTALYLAKNVENIVAIKEASGDIGQVATLAALADGCLDIYSGNDDQIVPVLSLGGKGVISVLSNVAPKETHDIVALYNEGKVKESCDLQLKALPLIHALFSEVNPIPVKKALNLMGKEVGPLRGPLSEMEEEHAAKLAEEMKKFGIKLAE
;
A
#
# COMPACT_ATOMS: atom_id res chain seq x y z
N THR A 1 7.58 -14.53 -0.21
CA THR A 1 7.64 -15.72 0.66
C THR A 1 6.46 -16.62 0.34
N GLN A 2 6.70 -17.92 0.22
CA GLN A 2 5.63 -18.88 -0.01
C GLN A 2 4.75 -19.02 1.24
N PRO A 3 3.42 -19.23 1.10
CA PRO A 3 2.51 -19.36 2.24
C PRO A 3 2.94 -20.40 3.28
N GLN A 4 3.42 -21.56 2.84
CA GLN A 4 3.89 -22.64 3.73
C GLN A 4 5.12 -22.22 4.55
N THR A 5 6.03 -21.42 3.96
CA THR A 5 7.22 -20.91 4.66
C THR A 5 6.81 -19.87 5.70
N ALA A 6 5.87 -18.97 5.36
CA ALA A 6 5.35 -17.97 6.30
C ALA A 6 4.69 -18.67 7.52
N LEU A 7 3.85 -19.67 7.24
CA LEU A 7 3.21 -20.47 8.27
C LEU A 7 4.21 -21.22 9.15
N TYR A 8 5.24 -21.84 8.55
CA TYR A 8 6.29 -22.51 9.30
C TYR A 8 6.99 -21.57 10.28
N LEU A 9 7.34 -20.37 9.81
CA LEU A 9 7.98 -19.34 10.65
C LEU A 9 7.05 -18.89 11.78
N ALA A 10 5.78 -18.60 11.49
CA ALA A 10 4.81 -18.19 12.50
C ALA A 10 4.61 -19.23 13.60
N LYS A 11 4.67 -20.53 13.26
CA LYS A 11 4.49 -21.62 14.23
C LYS A 11 5.73 -21.96 15.04
N ASN A 12 6.92 -21.65 14.55
CA ASN A 12 8.18 -22.07 15.15
C ASN A 12 9.03 -20.91 15.70
N VAL A 13 8.65 -19.66 15.45
CA VAL A 13 9.38 -18.47 15.90
C VAL A 13 8.41 -17.54 16.60
N GLU A 14 8.48 -17.46 17.93
CA GLU A 14 7.51 -16.81 18.80
C GLU A 14 7.24 -15.34 18.45
N ASN A 15 8.24 -14.60 18.00
CA ASN A 15 8.11 -13.17 17.69
C ASN A 15 7.70 -12.88 16.23
N ILE A 16 7.41 -13.90 15.41
CA ILE A 16 6.86 -13.74 14.07
C ILE A 16 5.34 -13.89 14.16
N VAL A 17 4.66 -12.75 14.31
CA VAL A 17 3.21 -12.68 14.54
C VAL A 17 2.41 -12.14 13.35
N ALA A 18 3.10 -11.57 12.35
CA ALA A 18 2.46 -10.96 11.19
C ALA A 18 3.32 -11.07 9.93
N ILE A 19 2.69 -10.89 8.79
CA ILE A 19 3.34 -10.81 7.48
C ILE A 19 2.82 -9.60 6.69
N LYS A 20 3.75 -8.88 6.03
CA LYS A 20 3.43 -8.00 4.91
C LYS A 20 3.37 -8.84 3.64
N GLU A 21 2.19 -9.04 3.11
CA GLU A 21 1.97 -9.78 1.86
C GLU A 21 1.90 -8.79 0.68
N ALA A 22 2.85 -8.90 -0.23
CA ALA A 22 3.03 -7.96 -1.34
C ALA A 22 3.28 -8.69 -2.68
N SER A 23 2.73 -9.90 -2.85
CA SER A 23 2.87 -10.65 -4.11
C SER A 23 2.07 -10.05 -5.26
N GLY A 24 1.00 -9.32 -4.95
CA GLY A 24 0.02 -8.88 -5.93
C GLY A 24 -0.95 -9.99 -6.37
N ASP A 25 -0.79 -11.20 -5.84
CA ASP A 25 -1.63 -12.36 -6.15
C ASP A 25 -2.63 -12.62 -5.01
N ILE A 26 -3.87 -12.20 -5.23
CA ILE A 26 -4.93 -12.37 -4.23
C ILE A 26 -5.26 -13.86 -3.95
N GLY A 27 -4.97 -14.75 -4.89
CA GLY A 27 -5.09 -16.20 -4.69
C GLY A 27 -4.04 -16.71 -3.69
N GLN A 28 -2.81 -16.18 -3.75
CA GLN A 28 -1.78 -16.46 -2.75
C GLN A 28 -2.18 -15.92 -1.37
N VAL A 29 -2.76 -14.70 -1.31
CA VAL A 29 -3.29 -14.14 -0.06
C VAL A 29 -4.37 -15.03 0.55
N ALA A 30 -5.33 -15.48 -0.26
CA ALA A 30 -6.39 -16.38 0.18
C ALA A 30 -5.83 -17.72 0.70
N THR A 31 -4.85 -18.29 0.01
CA THR A 31 -4.16 -19.51 0.44
C THR A 31 -3.46 -19.30 1.78
N LEU A 32 -2.76 -18.16 1.94
CA LEU A 32 -2.08 -17.83 3.18
C LEU A 32 -3.08 -17.65 4.34
N ALA A 33 -4.18 -16.94 4.11
CA ALA A 33 -5.23 -16.74 5.11
C ALA A 33 -5.85 -18.06 5.58
N ALA A 34 -6.15 -18.96 4.65
CA ALA A 34 -6.69 -20.27 4.96
C ALA A 34 -5.70 -21.13 5.77
N LEU A 35 -4.42 -21.11 5.42
CA LEU A 35 -3.37 -21.88 6.13
C LEU A 35 -3.04 -21.29 7.50
N ALA A 36 -3.08 -19.98 7.63
CA ALA A 36 -2.75 -19.27 8.87
C ALA A 36 -3.78 -19.53 9.97
N ASP A 37 -5.05 -19.67 9.62
CA ASP A 37 -6.15 -19.97 10.56
C ASP A 37 -6.07 -19.13 11.85
N GLY A 38 -5.77 -17.83 11.70
CA GLY A 38 -5.65 -16.88 12.79
C GLY A 38 -4.32 -16.86 13.55
N CYS A 39 -3.35 -17.74 13.23
CA CYS A 39 -2.05 -17.75 13.91
C CYS A 39 -1.04 -16.72 13.34
N LEU A 40 -1.37 -16.02 12.27
CA LEU A 40 -0.51 -15.02 11.62
C LEU A 40 -1.36 -13.87 11.08
N ASP A 41 -1.12 -12.66 11.55
CA ASP A 41 -1.78 -11.47 11.03
C ASP A 41 -1.26 -11.12 9.62
N ILE A 42 -2.18 -10.81 8.71
CA ILE A 42 -1.86 -10.48 7.33
C ILE A 42 -2.10 -8.99 7.09
N TYR A 43 -1.08 -8.27 6.62
CA TYR A 43 -1.16 -6.89 6.16
C TYR A 43 -0.91 -6.83 4.66
N SER A 44 -1.73 -6.09 3.92
CA SER A 44 -1.44 -5.82 2.51
C SER A 44 -0.15 -5.05 2.37
N GLY A 45 0.70 -5.44 1.43
CA GLY A 45 1.84 -4.65 0.97
C GLY A 45 1.54 -3.87 -0.29
N ASN A 46 0.34 -4.04 -0.86
CA ASN A 46 -0.12 -3.44 -2.09
C ASN A 46 -1.31 -2.52 -1.81
N ASP A 47 -1.16 -1.23 -2.10
CA ASP A 47 -2.18 -0.21 -1.84
C ASP A 47 -3.46 -0.43 -2.65
N ASP A 48 -3.37 -1.01 -3.84
CA ASP A 48 -4.50 -1.38 -4.70
C ASP A 48 -5.29 -2.61 -4.21
N GLN A 49 -4.78 -3.33 -3.22
CA GLN A 49 -5.38 -4.55 -2.68
C GLN A 49 -5.78 -4.46 -1.20
N ILE A 50 -5.93 -3.26 -0.65
CA ILE A 50 -6.28 -3.09 0.78
C ILE A 50 -7.61 -3.78 1.08
N VAL A 51 -8.70 -3.39 0.40
CA VAL A 51 -10.03 -3.95 0.64
C VAL A 51 -10.11 -5.46 0.32
N PRO A 52 -9.57 -5.95 -0.81
CA PRO A 52 -9.50 -7.39 -1.06
C PRO A 52 -8.80 -8.17 0.08
N VAL A 53 -7.69 -7.67 0.60
CA VAL A 53 -6.98 -8.34 1.71
C VAL A 53 -7.78 -8.27 3.02
N LEU A 54 -8.43 -7.14 3.32
CA LEU A 54 -9.33 -7.02 4.47
C LEU A 54 -10.49 -8.02 4.38
N SER A 55 -11.05 -8.24 3.17
CA SER A 55 -12.13 -9.21 2.97
C SER A 55 -11.74 -10.67 3.25
N LEU A 56 -10.45 -10.97 3.20
CA LEU A 56 -9.86 -12.27 3.56
C LEU A 56 -9.39 -12.35 5.02
N GLY A 57 -9.76 -11.39 5.86
CA GLY A 57 -9.39 -11.34 7.28
C GLY A 57 -8.07 -10.60 7.56
N GLY A 58 -7.50 -9.89 6.58
CA GLY A 58 -6.34 -9.03 6.78
C GLY A 58 -6.60 -7.93 7.80
N LYS A 59 -5.55 -7.42 8.43
CA LYS A 59 -5.63 -6.44 9.52
C LYS A 59 -5.44 -4.99 9.06
N GLY A 60 -4.87 -4.79 7.88
CA GLY A 60 -4.58 -3.45 7.37
C GLY A 60 -3.58 -3.46 6.22
N VAL A 61 -2.82 -2.39 6.11
CA VAL A 61 -1.86 -2.18 5.01
C VAL A 61 -0.54 -1.58 5.52
N ILE A 62 0.56 -2.00 4.91
CA ILE A 62 1.88 -1.36 5.03
C ILE A 62 2.12 -0.65 3.69
N SER A 63 1.75 0.62 3.64
CA SER A 63 1.37 1.39 2.47
C SER A 63 2.45 2.35 1.98
N VAL A 64 2.53 2.55 0.67
CA VAL A 64 3.24 3.66 0.03
C VAL A 64 2.34 4.90 -0.01
N LEU A 65 1.05 4.74 -0.36
CA LEU A 65 0.05 5.80 -0.41
C LEU A 65 -0.02 6.59 0.91
N SER A 66 0.12 5.93 2.05
CA SER A 66 0.07 6.55 3.38
C SER A 66 1.12 7.63 3.62
N ASN A 67 2.20 7.69 2.84
CA ASN A 67 3.20 8.75 2.93
C ASN A 67 2.66 10.10 2.41
N VAL A 68 1.74 10.07 1.46
CA VAL A 68 1.19 11.27 0.81
C VAL A 68 -0.28 11.54 1.13
N ALA A 69 -1.03 10.49 1.51
CA ALA A 69 -2.45 10.52 1.87
C ALA A 69 -2.73 9.64 3.10
N PRO A 70 -2.13 9.94 4.27
CA PRO A 70 -2.23 9.09 5.45
C PRO A 70 -3.67 8.94 5.98
N LYS A 71 -4.44 10.03 5.93
CA LYS A 71 -5.83 10.01 6.40
C LYS A 71 -6.69 9.10 5.53
N GLU A 72 -6.64 9.25 4.24
CA GLU A 72 -7.43 8.47 3.29
C GLU A 72 -7.04 6.99 3.35
N THR A 73 -5.75 6.68 3.49
CA THR A 73 -5.27 5.30 3.66
C THR A 73 -5.81 4.69 4.96
N HIS A 74 -5.77 5.44 6.06
CA HIS A 74 -6.38 5.03 7.33
C HIS A 74 -7.88 4.80 7.17
N ASP A 75 -8.58 5.75 6.53
CA ASP A 75 -10.04 5.71 6.38
C ASP A 75 -10.50 4.49 5.56
N ILE A 76 -9.74 4.04 4.55
CA ILE A 76 -10.05 2.80 3.82
C ILE A 76 -10.16 1.63 4.80
N VAL A 77 -9.19 1.47 5.70
CA VAL A 77 -9.16 0.37 6.66
C VAL A 77 -10.23 0.56 7.75
N ALA A 78 -10.34 1.77 8.28
CA ALA A 78 -11.29 2.09 9.37
C ALA A 78 -12.74 1.88 8.93
N LEU A 79 -13.12 2.41 7.76
CA LEU A 79 -14.47 2.24 7.21
C LEU A 79 -14.81 0.76 6.99
N TYR A 80 -13.86 -0.02 6.49
CA TYR A 80 -14.09 -1.46 6.33
C TYR A 80 -14.38 -2.13 7.67
N ASN A 81 -13.56 -1.86 8.68
CA ASN A 81 -13.70 -2.45 10.01
C ASN A 81 -14.97 -1.99 10.75
N GLU A 82 -15.47 -0.80 10.43
CA GLU A 82 -16.77 -0.28 10.90
C GLU A 82 -17.98 -0.90 10.18
N GLY A 83 -17.77 -1.79 9.21
CA GLY A 83 -18.83 -2.39 8.40
C GLY A 83 -19.33 -1.51 7.24
N LYS A 84 -18.70 -0.34 7.03
CA LYS A 84 -18.99 0.58 5.92
C LYS A 84 -18.21 0.17 4.66
N VAL A 85 -18.41 -1.09 4.24
CA VAL A 85 -17.61 -1.71 3.18
C VAL A 85 -17.71 -0.96 1.86
N LYS A 86 -18.92 -0.46 1.52
CA LYS A 86 -19.10 0.29 0.27
C LYS A 86 -18.27 1.57 0.25
N GLU A 87 -18.29 2.35 1.33
CA GLU A 87 -17.53 3.60 1.45
C GLU A 87 -16.02 3.34 1.41
N SER A 88 -15.56 2.25 2.05
CA SER A 88 -14.17 1.80 1.97
C SER A 88 -13.77 1.46 0.53
N CYS A 89 -14.59 0.70 -0.19
CA CYS A 89 -14.38 0.38 -1.60
C CYS A 89 -14.33 1.63 -2.47
N ASP A 90 -15.30 2.53 -2.30
CA ASP A 90 -15.40 3.78 -3.07
C ASP A 90 -14.13 4.63 -2.88
N LEU A 91 -13.63 4.71 -1.64
CA LEU A 91 -12.41 5.46 -1.33
C LEU A 91 -11.16 4.80 -1.93
N GLN A 92 -11.02 3.48 -1.84
CA GLN A 92 -9.92 2.75 -2.48
C GLN A 92 -9.94 2.94 -4.00
N LEU A 93 -11.09 2.79 -4.64
CA LEU A 93 -11.22 2.97 -6.09
C LEU A 93 -10.92 4.41 -6.52
N LYS A 94 -11.32 5.41 -5.71
CA LYS A 94 -10.93 6.81 -5.93
C LYS A 94 -9.42 7.01 -5.86
N ALA A 95 -8.73 6.29 -4.97
CA ALA A 95 -7.27 6.40 -4.81
C ALA A 95 -6.49 5.65 -5.91
N LEU A 96 -7.11 4.76 -6.65
CA LEU A 96 -6.43 3.85 -7.57
C LEU A 96 -5.55 4.54 -8.63
N PRO A 97 -5.99 5.65 -9.30
CA PRO A 97 -5.13 6.35 -10.24
C PRO A 97 -3.86 6.92 -9.61
N LEU A 98 -3.96 7.46 -8.38
CA LEU A 98 -2.79 7.94 -7.63
C LEU A 98 -1.89 6.78 -7.21
N ILE A 99 -2.47 5.66 -6.76
CA ILE A 99 -1.70 4.45 -6.42
C ILE A 99 -0.90 3.99 -7.64
N HIS A 100 -1.51 3.89 -8.80
CA HIS A 100 -0.80 3.49 -10.03
C HIS A 100 0.33 4.47 -10.38
N ALA A 101 0.13 5.76 -10.21
CA ALA A 101 1.19 6.76 -10.41
C ALA A 101 2.34 6.62 -9.40
N LEU A 102 2.05 6.27 -8.13
CA LEU A 102 3.05 6.01 -7.09
C LEU A 102 3.85 4.71 -7.32
N PHE A 103 3.38 3.83 -8.19
CA PHE A 103 4.04 2.57 -8.56
C PHE A 103 4.45 2.52 -10.03
N SER A 104 4.44 3.66 -10.74
CA SER A 104 4.85 3.74 -12.16
C SER A 104 6.33 3.46 -12.38
N GLU A 105 7.15 3.65 -11.36
CA GLU A 105 8.56 3.28 -11.32
C GLU A 105 8.90 2.55 -10.01
N VAL A 106 10.14 2.07 -9.92
CA VAL A 106 10.62 1.34 -8.72
C VAL A 106 10.47 2.20 -7.46
N ASN A 107 9.77 1.67 -6.46
CA ASN A 107 9.69 2.30 -5.15
C ASN A 107 11.10 2.36 -4.50
N PRO A 108 11.53 3.51 -3.93
CA PRO A 108 10.75 4.67 -3.53
C PRO A 108 10.83 5.89 -4.50
N ILE A 109 11.15 5.72 -5.76
CA ILE A 109 11.32 6.84 -6.70
C ILE A 109 10.06 7.73 -6.74
N PRO A 110 8.83 7.20 -7.07
CA PRO A 110 7.66 8.06 -7.19
C PRO A 110 7.22 8.66 -5.85
N VAL A 111 7.28 7.93 -4.74
CA VAL A 111 6.82 8.46 -3.46
C VAL A 111 7.74 9.57 -2.93
N LYS A 112 9.05 9.49 -3.16
CA LYS A 112 9.98 10.58 -2.81
C LYS A 112 9.73 11.80 -3.70
N LYS A 113 9.47 11.60 -5.00
CA LYS A 113 9.07 12.68 -5.90
C LYS A 113 7.77 13.34 -5.44
N ALA A 114 6.76 12.56 -5.07
CA ALA A 114 5.50 13.07 -4.56
C ALA A 114 5.69 13.94 -3.30
N LEU A 115 6.49 13.48 -2.34
CA LEU A 115 6.78 14.22 -1.12
C LEU A 115 7.54 15.53 -1.41
N ASN A 116 8.49 15.53 -2.34
CA ASN A 116 9.17 16.75 -2.78
C ASN A 116 8.19 17.73 -3.45
N LEU A 117 7.25 17.23 -4.28
CA LEU A 117 6.19 18.05 -4.86
C LEU A 117 5.24 18.65 -3.80
N MET A 118 5.11 18.02 -2.64
CA MET A 118 4.38 18.56 -1.49
C MET A 118 5.22 19.57 -0.65
N GLY A 119 6.44 19.87 -1.07
CA GLY A 119 7.36 20.75 -0.32
C GLY A 119 8.02 20.07 0.88
N LYS A 120 8.03 18.75 0.94
CA LYS A 120 8.70 18.00 2.01
C LYS A 120 10.10 17.61 1.57
N GLU A 121 11.10 18.05 2.30
CA GLU A 121 12.51 17.75 2.02
C GLU A 121 12.87 16.32 2.48
N VAL A 122 12.69 15.34 1.60
CA VAL A 122 12.98 13.91 1.90
C VAL A 122 14.35 13.43 1.42
N GLY A 123 15.19 14.38 0.97
CA GLY A 123 16.54 14.09 0.49
C GLY A 123 16.60 13.36 -0.86
N PRO A 124 17.81 13.12 -1.37
CA PRO A 124 18.03 12.47 -2.65
C PRO A 124 17.73 10.97 -2.60
N LEU A 125 17.62 10.38 -3.78
CA LEU A 125 17.59 8.92 -3.94
C LEU A 125 19.00 8.34 -3.70
N ARG A 126 19.06 7.15 -3.14
CA ARG A 126 20.32 6.40 -3.02
C ARG A 126 20.62 5.68 -4.34
N GLY A 127 21.86 5.74 -4.77
CA GLY A 127 22.32 4.87 -5.87
C GLY A 127 22.06 3.37 -5.56
N PRO A 128 21.71 2.58 -6.55
CA PRO A 128 21.72 2.87 -8.00
C PRO A 128 20.43 3.54 -8.54
N LEU A 129 19.50 3.97 -7.68
CA LEU A 129 18.27 4.64 -8.12
C LEU A 129 18.57 6.03 -8.70
N SER A 130 17.86 6.37 -9.77
CA SER A 130 17.90 7.66 -10.45
C SER A 130 16.64 8.50 -10.14
N GLU A 131 16.67 9.77 -10.53
CA GLU A 131 15.48 10.61 -10.49
C GLU A 131 14.37 10.07 -11.37
N MET A 132 13.13 10.33 -10.98
CA MET A 132 11.94 9.95 -11.73
C MET A 132 11.91 10.60 -13.11
N GLU A 133 11.48 9.85 -14.12
CA GLU A 133 11.31 10.37 -15.48
C GLU A 133 10.29 11.52 -15.51
N GLU A 134 10.55 12.55 -16.33
CA GLU A 134 9.73 13.77 -16.37
C GLU A 134 8.27 13.51 -16.72
N GLU A 135 8.00 12.62 -17.67
CA GLU A 135 6.64 12.25 -18.08
C GLU A 135 5.88 11.59 -16.91
N HIS A 136 6.50 10.65 -16.21
CA HIS A 136 5.92 10.00 -15.04
C HIS A 136 5.72 10.99 -13.89
N ALA A 137 6.67 11.90 -13.66
CA ALA A 137 6.57 12.94 -12.64
C ALA A 137 5.42 13.91 -12.90
N ALA A 138 5.21 14.31 -14.18
CA ALA A 138 4.10 15.15 -14.58
C ALA A 138 2.75 14.47 -14.34
N LYS A 139 2.63 13.18 -14.71
CA LYS A 139 1.43 12.38 -14.47
C LYS A 139 1.16 12.19 -12.98
N LEU A 140 2.20 11.92 -12.19
CA LEU A 140 2.08 11.81 -10.72
C LEU A 140 1.53 13.12 -10.12
N ALA A 141 2.07 14.28 -10.51
CA ALA A 141 1.60 15.58 -10.05
C ALA A 141 0.12 15.84 -10.43
N GLU A 142 -0.30 15.41 -11.61
CA GLU A 142 -1.69 15.52 -12.06
C GLU A 142 -2.63 14.66 -11.18
N GLU A 143 -2.28 13.39 -10.95
CA GLU A 143 -3.09 12.48 -10.14
C GLU A 143 -3.13 12.90 -8.66
N MET A 144 -2.04 13.45 -8.13
CA MET A 144 -2.00 14.06 -6.79
C MET A 144 -3.03 15.19 -6.67
N LYS A 145 -3.06 16.14 -7.65
CA LYS A 145 -4.01 17.24 -7.68
C LYS A 145 -5.46 16.75 -7.79
N LYS A 146 -5.74 15.80 -8.68
CA LYS A 146 -7.07 15.20 -8.85
C LYS A 146 -7.56 14.51 -7.57
N PHE A 147 -6.66 13.89 -6.84
CA PHE A 147 -6.97 13.24 -5.58
C PHE A 147 -7.26 14.25 -4.45
N GLY A 148 -6.74 15.49 -4.58
CA GLY A 148 -6.92 16.58 -3.63
C GLY A 148 -5.68 16.90 -2.80
N ILE A 149 -4.51 16.37 -3.17
CA ILE A 149 -3.25 16.68 -2.49
C ILE A 149 -2.74 18.05 -2.98
N LYS A 150 -2.44 18.92 -2.02
CA LYS A 150 -1.83 20.22 -2.31
C LYS A 150 -0.35 20.05 -2.62
N LEU A 151 0.09 20.64 -3.74
CA LEU A 151 1.50 20.72 -4.09
C LEU A 151 2.06 22.07 -3.60
N ALA A 152 3.38 22.08 -3.32
CA ALA A 152 4.09 23.34 -3.05
C ALA A 152 4.14 24.21 -4.31
N GLU A 153 4.17 25.54 -4.13
CA GLU A 153 4.32 26.53 -5.19
C GLU A 153 5.77 26.58 -5.69
#